data_02974e9dd81f2a0c9dc933d8f675ec72
#
_entry.id   02974e9dd81f2a0c9dc933d8f675ec72
#
_cell.length_a   1.000
_cell.length_b   1.000
_cell.length_c   1.000
_cell.angle_alpha   90.00
_cell.angle_beta   90.00
_cell.angle_gamma   90.00
#
_symmetry.space_group_name_H-M   'P 1'
#
loop_
_entity.id
_entity.type
_entity.pdbx_description
1 polymer ?
#
loop_
_entity_poly.entity_id
_entity_poly.type
_entity_poly.pdbx_seq_one_letter_code
_entity_poly.pdbx_strand_id
1 'polypeptide(L)'
;FYDSDGDGIGDLQGVLEKLDYLNDGDDTTDTDLGINGIWLMPVMPSTTYHKYDTTDYEDIDPQYGTLEDFKELLAACHERGIRVILDLAMNHSSSRHSWFLQATKYLKSLPEGAEPDAAECPYVDYYHFSREAQGGYAQMNGTDWYYEARFWDGMPDLNLQSEAVRREFEQVADFWLDLGVDGFRLDAVKEYVTGSTEDN
;
A
#
# COMPACT_ATOMS: atom_id res chain seq x y z
N PHE A 1 -7.03 -13.22 -9.67
CA PHE A 1 -8.24 -13.46 -10.47
C PHE A 1 -8.09 -14.67 -11.38
N TYR A 2 -7.17 -14.65 -12.29
CA TYR A 2 -6.81 -15.75 -13.18
C TYR A 2 -5.30 -15.90 -13.20
N ASP A 3 -4.81 -17.12 -13.15
CA ASP A 3 -3.40 -17.48 -13.13
C ASP A 3 -2.99 -17.75 -14.60
N SER A 4 -2.17 -16.86 -15.18
CA SER A 4 -1.80 -16.95 -16.60
C SER A 4 -0.59 -17.84 -16.84
N ASP A 5 0.29 -18.01 -15.85
CA ASP A 5 1.55 -18.72 -15.96
C ASP A 5 1.56 -20.10 -15.25
N GLY A 6 0.53 -20.39 -14.45
CA GLY A 6 0.34 -21.69 -13.81
C GLY A 6 1.11 -21.85 -12.48
N ASP A 7 1.50 -20.74 -11.84
CA ASP A 7 2.21 -20.77 -10.57
C ASP A 7 1.28 -20.90 -9.33
N GLY A 8 -0.02 -20.81 -9.53
CA GLY A 8 -1.06 -20.89 -8.50
C GLY A 8 -1.50 -19.54 -7.96
N ILE A 9 -1.00 -18.43 -8.49
CA ILE A 9 -1.33 -17.05 -8.10
C ILE A 9 -1.96 -16.35 -9.30
N GLY A 10 -3.09 -15.67 -9.09
CA GLY A 10 -3.68 -14.83 -10.14
C GLY A 10 -2.85 -13.57 -10.35
N ASP A 11 -2.70 -13.16 -11.61
CA ASP A 11 -1.78 -12.10 -12.02
C ASP A 11 -2.46 -11.07 -12.94
N LEU A 12 -1.74 -10.00 -13.31
CA LEU A 12 -2.25 -8.92 -14.17
C LEU A 12 -2.51 -9.41 -15.59
N GLN A 13 -1.66 -10.29 -16.12
CA GLN A 13 -1.84 -10.90 -17.42
C GLN A 13 -3.11 -11.77 -17.45
N GLY A 14 -3.40 -12.47 -16.35
CA GLY A 14 -4.62 -13.24 -16.20
C GLY A 14 -5.88 -12.39 -16.18
N VAL A 15 -5.82 -11.18 -15.62
CA VAL A 15 -6.93 -10.20 -15.73
C VAL A 15 -7.09 -9.78 -17.19
N LEU A 16 -5.97 -9.44 -17.86
CA LEU A 16 -5.95 -9.03 -19.26
C LEU A 16 -6.61 -10.08 -20.17
N GLU A 17 -6.25 -11.36 -20.00
CA GLU A 17 -6.84 -12.47 -20.75
C GLU A 17 -8.34 -12.67 -20.54
N LYS A 18 -8.90 -12.12 -19.47
CA LYS A 18 -10.31 -12.23 -19.09
C LYS A 18 -11.10 -10.94 -19.31
N LEU A 19 -10.52 -9.92 -19.90
CA LEU A 19 -11.22 -8.65 -20.11
C LEU A 19 -12.48 -8.82 -20.96
N ASP A 20 -12.44 -9.61 -22.02
CA ASP A 20 -13.62 -9.84 -22.87
C ASP A 20 -14.77 -10.56 -22.14
N TYR A 21 -14.47 -11.33 -21.08
CA TYR A 21 -15.49 -11.87 -20.18
C TYR A 21 -16.06 -10.81 -19.26
N LEU A 22 -15.24 -9.83 -18.85
CA LEU A 22 -15.66 -8.75 -17.96
C LEU A 22 -16.44 -7.66 -18.72
N ASN A 23 -15.92 -7.25 -19.86
CA ASN A 23 -16.53 -6.33 -20.82
C ASN A 23 -15.73 -6.41 -22.14
N ASP A 24 -16.39 -6.79 -23.23
CA ASP A 24 -15.79 -6.91 -24.55
C ASP A 24 -15.70 -5.59 -25.32
N GLY A 25 -16.27 -4.51 -24.75
CA GLY A 25 -16.29 -3.18 -25.36
C GLY A 25 -17.40 -2.98 -26.39
N ASP A 26 -18.32 -3.94 -26.57
CA ASP A 26 -19.46 -3.88 -27.49
C ASP A 26 -20.79 -3.89 -26.73
N ASP A 27 -21.36 -2.73 -26.49
CA ASP A 27 -22.64 -2.56 -25.78
C ASP A 27 -23.85 -3.20 -26.50
N THR A 28 -23.67 -3.77 -27.70
CA THR A 28 -24.72 -4.43 -28.46
C THR A 28 -24.79 -5.93 -28.21
N THR A 29 -23.81 -6.49 -27.50
CA THR A 29 -23.76 -7.91 -27.09
C THR A 29 -24.23 -8.09 -25.66
N ASP A 30 -24.55 -9.32 -25.27
CA ASP A 30 -24.87 -9.76 -23.91
C ASP A 30 -24.01 -10.97 -23.50
N THR A 31 -22.79 -11.05 -24.07
CA THR A 31 -21.87 -12.19 -23.91
C THR A 31 -20.87 -12.01 -22.79
N ASP A 32 -20.81 -10.82 -22.18
CA ASP A 32 -19.93 -10.46 -21.08
C ASP A 32 -20.72 -10.03 -19.82
N LEU A 33 -20.03 -9.52 -18.78
CA LEU A 33 -20.65 -9.02 -17.55
C LEU A 33 -21.04 -7.54 -17.62
N GLY A 34 -20.63 -6.80 -18.66
CA GLY A 34 -20.89 -5.38 -18.86
C GLY A 34 -20.37 -4.50 -17.74
N ILE A 35 -19.26 -4.87 -17.08
CA ILE A 35 -18.69 -4.04 -16.00
C ILE A 35 -18.03 -2.79 -16.58
N ASN A 36 -18.06 -1.70 -15.81
CA ASN A 36 -17.43 -0.43 -16.18
C ASN A 36 -16.37 0.05 -15.17
N GLY A 37 -16.02 -0.77 -14.20
CA GLY A 37 -14.99 -0.48 -13.22
C GLY A 37 -14.44 -1.74 -12.57
N ILE A 38 -13.13 -1.74 -12.31
CA ILE A 38 -12.41 -2.77 -11.57
C ILE A 38 -11.75 -2.10 -10.37
N TRP A 39 -11.95 -2.67 -9.20
CA TRP A 39 -11.12 -2.39 -8.04
C TRP A 39 -10.11 -3.53 -7.89
N LEU A 40 -8.84 -3.19 -8.01
CA LEU A 40 -7.75 -4.09 -7.72
C LEU A 40 -7.40 -3.99 -6.23
N MET A 41 -7.42 -5.11 -5.52
CA MET A 41 -6.81 -5.23 -4.19
C MET A 41 -5.33 -4.87 -4.29
N PRO A 42 -4.60 -4.68 -3.17
CA PRO A 42 -3.22 -4.21 -3.23
C PRO A 42 -2.36 -5.01 -4.20
N VAL A 43 -1.73 -4.31 -5.15
CA VAL A 43 -0.87 -4.90 -6.20
C VAL A 43 0.62 -4.61 -5.96
N MET A 44 0.93 -3.79 -4.97
CA MET A 44 2.29 -3.34 -4.66
C MET A 44 3.10 -4.44 -3.97
N PRO A 45 4.45 -4.38 -4.06
CA PRO A 45 5.34 -5.32 -3.37
C PRO A 45 5.06 -5.42 -1.87
N SER A 46 5.00 -6.65 -1.36
CA SER A 46 4.63 -6.95 0.02
C SER A 46 5.25 -8.26 0.48
N THR A 47 5.26 -8.49 1.80
CA THR A 47 5.78 -9.74 2.38
C THR A 47 4.69 -10.78 2.63
N THR A 48 3.41 -10.41 2.47
CA THR A 48 2.27 -11.30 2.74
C THR A 48 1.38 -11.53 1.52
N TYR A 49 0.54 -12.55 1.58
CA TYR A 49 -0.38 -12.88 0.47
C TYR A 49 -1.48 -11.81 0.26
N HIS A 50 -1.87 -11.09 1.32
CA HIS A 50 -2.92 -10.07 1.24
C HIS A 50 -2.42 -8.72 0.71
N LYS A 51 -1.09 -8.52 0.68
CA LYS A 51 -0.41 -7.35 0.11
C LYS A 51 -0.66 -6.00 0.81
N TYR A 52 -1.35 -5.96 1.96
CA TYR A 52 -1.56 -4.70 2.70
C TYR A 52 -0.30 -4.19 3.41
N ASP A 53 0.70 -5.02 3.69
CA ASP A 53 2.00 -4.62 4.24
C ASP A 53 2.95 -4.20 3.11
N THR A 54 2.70 -3.03 2.54
CA THR A 54 3.43 -2.51 1.37
C THR A 54 4.90 -2.23 1.69
N THR A 55 5.80 -2.76 0.87
CA THR A 55 7.26 -2.52 0.97
C THR A 55 7.77 -1.48 0.00
N ASP A 56 7.03 -1.22 -1.09
CA ASP A 56 7.26 -0.18 -2.09
C ASP A 56 5.91 0.28 -2.63
N TYR A 57 5.61 1.58 -2.59
CA TYR A 57 4.33 2.12 -3.02
C TYR A 57 4.26 2.46 -4.51
N GLU A 58 5.39 2.42 -5.23
CA GLU A 58 5.50 2.86 -6.62
C GLU A 58 5.92 1.73 -7.58
N ASP A 59 5.67 0.47 -7.18
CA ASP A 59 5.99 -0.70 -8.02
C ASP A 59 4.86 -1.74 -7.96
N ILE A 60 4.93 -2.72 -8.84
CA ILE A 60 4.05 -3.89 -8.89
C ILE A 60 4.77 -5.07 -8.25
N ASP A 61 4.04 -5.84 -7.41
CA ASP A 61 4.57 -7.08 -6.84
C ASP A 61 4.98 -8.05 -7.95
N PRO A 62 6.22 -8.57 -7.95
CA PRO A 62 6.69 -9.50 -8.98
C PRO A 62 5.83 -10.76 -9.17
N GLN A 63 5.02 -11.13 -8.17
CA GLN A 63 4.05 -12.23 -8.31
C GLN A 63 2.87 -11.88 -9.22
N TYR A 64 2.61 -10.59 -9.46
CA TYR A 64 1.50 -10.11 -10.28
C TYR A 64 1.93 -9.61 -11.64
N GLY A 65 3.23 -9.40 -11.85
CA GLY A 65 3.80 -8.90 -13.10
C GLY A 65 4.71 -7.70 -12.91
N THR A 66 4.72 -6.80 -13.88
CA THR A 66 5.57 -5.61 -13.93
C THR A 66 4.72 -4.33 -14.09
N LEU A 67 5.33 -3.17 -13.91
CA LEU A 67 4.71 -1.88 -14.25
C LEU A 67 4.29 -1.80 -15.73
N GLU A 68 5.00 -2.48 -16.63
CA GLU A 68 4.62 -2.51 -18.04
C GLU A 68 3.36 -3.34 -18.28
N ASP A 69 3.26 -4.51 -17.64
CA ASP A 69 2.02 -5.33 -17.66
C ASP A 69 0.83 -4.55 -17.09
N PHE A 70 1.07 -3.75 -16.04
CA PHE A 70 0.04 -2.91 -15.46
C PHE A 70 -0.43 -1.80 -16.41
N LYS A 71 0.49 -1.13 -17.12
CA LYS A 71 0.15 -0.13 -18.15
C LYS A 71 -0.64 -0.75 -19.31
N GLU A 72 -0.26 -1.96 -19.73
CA GLU A 72 -0.99 -2.69 -20.74
C GLU A 72 -2.43 -2.99 -20.28
N LEU A 73 -2.59 -3.45 -19.04
CA LEU A 73 -3.90 -3.68 -18.44
C LEU A 73 -4.74 -2.40 -18.40
N LEU A 74 -4.17 -1.27 -17.96
CA LEU A 74 -4.86 0.02 -17.92
C LEU A 74 -5.35 0.44 -19.30
N ALA A 75 -4.47 0.37 -20.31
CA ALA A 75 -4.82 0.72 -21.69
C ALA A 75 -5.96 -0.15 -22.21
N ALA A 76 -5.88 -1.48 -22.03
CA ALA A 76 -6.90 -2.41 -22.47
C ALA A 76 -8.25 -2.22 -21.73
N CYS A 77 -8.22 -1.88 -20.43
CA CYS A 77 -9.41 -1.51 -19.67
C CYS A 77 -10.05 -0.24 -20.23
N HIS A 78 -9.26 0.81 -20.45
CA HIS A 78 -9.78 2.09 -20.94
C HIS A 78 -10.36 1.99 -22.35
N GLU A 79 -9.78 1.18 -23.23
CA GLU A 79 -10.33 0.90 -24.56
C GLU A 79 -11.74 0.30 -24.50
N ARG A 80 -12.06 -0.42 -23.42
CA ARG A 80 -13.38 -1.03 -23.16
C ARG A 80 -14.29 -0.19 -22.28
N GLY A 81 -13.87 1.04 -21.92
CA GLY A 81 -14.63 1.91 -21.01
C GLY A 81 -14.60 1.45 -19.54
N ILE A 82 -13.68 0.57 -19.17
CA ILE A 82 -13.50 0.09 -17.79
C ILE A 82 -12.55 1.03 -17.04
N ARG A 83 -13.00 1.55 -15.90
CA ARG A 83 -12.17 2.31 -14.96
C ARG A 83 -11.42 1.39 -14.01
N VAL A 84 -10.18 1.77 -13.65
CA VAL A 84 -9.35 0.98 -12.72
C VAL A 84 -9.06 1.78 -11.46
N ILE A 85 -9.46 1.23 -10.32
CA ILE A 85 -9.25 1.79 -8.99
C ILE A 85 -8.24 0.91 -8.25
N LEU A 86 -7.21 1.51 -7.67
CA LEU A 86 -6.24 0.81 -6.82
C LEU A 86 -6.60 0.90 -5.34
N ASP A 87 -6.34 -0.17 -4.61
CA ASP A 87 -6.34 -0.15 -3.15
C ASP A 87 -5.05 0.52 -2.64
N LEU A 88 -5.18 1.54 -1.80
CA LEU A 88 -4.06 2.27 -1.25
C LEU A 88 -4.09 2.23 0.29
N ALA A 89 -3.16 1.47 0.88
CA ALA A 89 -3.01 1.34 2.32
C ALA A 89 -2.11 2.47 2.86
N MET A 90 -2.71 3.62 3.16
CA MET A 90 -1.99 4.81 3.67
C MET A 90 -1.77 4.78 5.18
N ASN A 91 -2.54 3.97 5.93
CA ASN A 91 -2.47 3.94 7.40
C ASN A 91 -1.15 3.35 7.91
N HIS A 92 -0.57 2.41 7.19
CA HIS A 92 0.58 1.62 7.63
C HIS A 92 1.43 1.20 6.43
N SER A 93 2.68 0.89 6.69
CA SER A 93 3.58 0.25 5.72
C SER A 93 3.97 -1.15 6.20
N SER A 94 4.76 -1.86 5.41
CA SER A 94 5.46 -3.05 5.91
C SER A 94 6.56 -2.65 6.90
N SER A 95 6.83 -3.51 7.89
CA SER A 95 8.06 -3.42 8.68
C SER A 95 9.34 -3.65 7.84
N ARG A 96 9.18 -4.02 6.57
CA ARG A 96 10.26 -4.14 5.57
C ARG A 96 10.36 -2.93 4.64
N HIS A 97 9.46 -1.95 4.75
CA HIS A 97 9.55 -0.71 3.99
C HIS A 97 10.83 0.05 4.33
N SER A 98 11.43 0.69 3.32
CA SER A 98 12.70 1.42 3.47
C SER A 98 12.63 2.50 4.55
N TRP A 99 11.51 3.19 4.70
CA TRP A 99 11.30 4.22 5.73
C TRP A 99 11.41 3.62 7.14
N PHE A 100 10.71 2.52 7.42
CA PHE A 100 10.74 1.87 8.71
C PHE A 100 12.11 1.27 9.05
N LEU A 101 12.77 0.66 8.06
CA LEU A 101 14.12 0.12 8.24
C LEU A 101 15.14 1.21 8.59
N GLN A 102 15.05 2.38 7.96
CA GLN A 102 15.94 3.51 8.27
C GLN A 102 15.65 4.10 9.65
N ALA A 103 14.38 4.33 10.00
CA ALA A 103 13.99 4.78 11.34
C ALA A 103 14.49 3.82 12.42
N THR A 104 14.22 2.53 12.29
CA THR A 104 14.62 1.53 13.30
C THR A 104 16.14 1.34 13.39
N LYS A 105 16.86 1.46 12.27
CA LYS A 105 18.33 1.46 12.27
C LYS A 105 18.89 2.64 13.04
N TYR A 106 18.33 3.84 12.83
CA TYR A 106 18.74 5.04 13.55
C TYR A 106 18.44 4.93 15.04
N LEU A 107 17.23 4.57 15.43
CA LEU A 107 16.84 4.40 16.83
C LEU A 107 17.75 3.40 17.58
N LYS A 108 18.15 2.31 16.91
CA LYS A 108 19.09 1.32 17.48
C LYS A 108 20.50 1.86 17.67
N SER A 109 20.87 2.92 16.96
CA SER A 109 22.20 3.54 17.07
C SER A 109 22.28 4.62 18.13
N LEU A 110 21.14 5.06 18.66
CA LEU A 110 21.11 6.09 19.69
C LEU A 110 21.70 5.60 21.02
N PRO A 111 22.45 6.45 21.75
CA PRO A 111 22.82 6.16 23.13
C PRO A 111 21.59 5.95 24.03
N GLU A 112 21.78 5.19 25.11
CA GLU A 112 20.73 4.99 26.11
C GLU A 112 20.18 6.34 26.62
N GLY A 113 18.86 6.49 26.59
CA GLY A 113 18.17 7.70 27.05
C GLY A 113 18.21 8.89 26.05
N ALA A 114 18.87 8.75 24.90
CA ALA A 114 18.87 9.81 23.90
C ALA A 114 17.51 9.85 23.16
N GLU A 115 17.04 11.07 22.88
CA GLU A 115 15.85 11.28 22.06
C GLU A 115 16.22 11.30 20.56
N PRO A 116 15.34 10.83 19.68
CA PRO A 116 15.56 10.87 18.26
C PRO A 116 15.50 12.32 17.73
N ASP A 117 16.30 12.60 16.71
CA ASP A 117 16.30 13.87 16.00
C ASP A 117 15.92 13.65 14.52
N ALA A 118 14.79 14.22 14.12
CA ALA A 118 14.31 14.14 12.74
C ALA A 118 15.23 14.87 11.74
N ALA A 119 16.10 15.78 12.20
CA ALA A 119 17.11 16.38 11.33
C ALA A 119 18.22 15.39 10.94
N GLU A 120 18.48 14.38 11.79
CA GLU A 120 19.43 13.30 11.49
C GLU A 120 18.78 12.14 10.74
N CYS A 121 17.52 11.83 11.06
CA CYS A 121 16.75 10.78 10.41
C CYS A 121 15.28 11.20 10.30
N PRO A 122 14.83 11.75 9.17
CA PRO A 122 13.44 12.22 9.02
C PRO A 122 12.40 11.11 9.20
N TYR A 123 12.76 9.88 8.95
CA TYR A 123 11.85 8.73 9.05
C TYR A 123 11.40 8.40 10.48
N VAL A 124 12.02 8.98 11.53
CA VAL A 124 11.51 8.82 12.90
C VAL A 124 10.17 9.53 13.11
N ASP A 125 9.87 10.54 12.31
CA ASP A 125 8.59 11.25 12.32
C ASP A 125 7.54 10.60 11.41
N TYR A 126 7.93 9.57 10.63
CA TYR A 126 6.99 8.84 9.76
C TYR A 126 6.14 7.83 10.53
N TYR A 127 6.55 7.46 11.74
CA TYR A 127 5.90 6.47 12.58
C TYR A 127 5.76 7.00 14.02
N HIS A 128 4.88 6.36 14.77
CA HIS A 128 4.73 6.66 16.21
C HIS A 128 5.62 5.73 17.03
N PHE A 129 6.76 6.25 17.49
CA PHE A 129 7.66 5.54 18.40
C PHE A 129 7.47 5.96 19.85
N SER A 130 7.69 5.04 20.79
CA SER A 130 7.59 5.28 22.23
C SER A 130 8.59 4.41 22.99
N ARG A 131 9.03 4.87 24.18
CA ARG A 131 9.77 4.02 25.14
C ARG A 131 8.84 3.33 26.13
N GLU A 132 7.55 3.62 26.07
CA GLU A 132 6.55 3.03 26.94
C GLU A 132 5.68 2.03 26.16
N ALA A 133 5.45 0.86 26.76
CA ALA A 133 4.52 -0.11 26.22
C ALA A 133 3.09 0.45 26.28
N GLN A 134 2.40 0.43 25.15
CA GLN A 134 1.02 0.91 25.01
C GLN A 134 0.18 -0.14 24.27
N GLY A 135 -1.16 -0.06 24.42
CA GLY A 135 -2.06 -0.87 23.61
C GLY A 135 -1.92 -0.52 22.12
N GLY A 136 -1.83 -1.52 21.26
CA GLY A 136 -1.62 -1.33 19.81
C GLY A 136 -0.16 -1.05 19.43
N TYR A 137 0.78 -1.13 20.37
CA TYR A 137 2.22 -0.97 20.10
C TYR A 137 2.95 -2.31 20.17
N ALA A 138 3.86 -2.53 19.25
CA ALA A 138 4.78 -3.66 19.23
C ALA A 138 6.18 -3.25 19.70
N GLN A 139 6.86 -4.15 20.44
CA GLN A 139 8.22 -3.90 20.87
C GLN A 139 9.21 -4.11 19.72
N MET A 140 10.11 -3.16 19.51
CA MET A 140 11.22 -3.29 18.58
C MET A 140 12.31 -4.18 19.20
N ASN A 141 12.48 -5.37 18.63
CA ASN A 141 13.39 -6.39 19.17
C ASN A 141 14.79 -5.86 19.49
N GLY A 142 15.25 -6.15 20.73
CA GLY A 142 16.59 -5.80 21.21
C GLY A 142 16.74 -4.34 21.63
N THR A 143 15.64 -3.61 21.84
CA THR A 143 15.63 -2.23 22.31
C THR A 143 14.55 -2.00 23.36
N ASP A 144 14.52 -0.80 23.94
CA ASP A 144 13.45 -0.28 24.79
C ASP A 144 12.41 0.53 24.00
N TRP A 145 12.50 0.51 22.67
CA TRP A 145 11.56 1.19 21.80
C TRP A 145 10.35 0.32 21.45
N TYR A 146 9.20 0.97 21.31
CA TYR A 146 7.94 0.45 20.81
C TYR A 146 7.50 1.31 19.62
N TYR A 147 6.71 0.74 18.72
CA TYR A 147 6.09 1.44 17.58
C TYR A 147 4.63 1.05 17.46
N GLU A 148 3.79 1.97 17.04
CA GLU A 148 2.38 1.69 16.79
C GLU A 148 2.22 0.68 15.66
N ALA A 149 1.39 -0.35 15.88
CA ALA A 149 1.12 -1.43 14.92
C ALA A 149 -0.24 -2.06 15.28
N ARG A 150 -1.33 -1.38 14.95
CA ARG A 150 -2.67 -1.74 15.38
C ARG A 150 -3.17 -3.05 14.79
N PHE A 151 -2.72 -3.39 13.59
CA PHE A 151 -3.12 -4.63 12.91
C PHE A 151 -2.25 -5.80 13.32
N TRP A 152 -0.94 -5.66 13.20
CA TRP A 152 0.06 -6.61 13.67
C TRP A 152 1.47 -6.00 13.55
N ASP A 153 2.45 -6.59 14.24
CA ASP A 153 3.82 -6.07 14.35
C ASP A 153 4.60 -5.96 13.02
N GLY A 154 4.16 -6.65 11.97
CA GLY A 154 4.69 -6.51 10.61
C GLY A 154 4.14 -5.30 9.83
N MET A 155 3.15 -4.58 10.37
CA MET A 155 2.48 -3.44 9.74
C MET A 155 2.52 -2.22 10.66
N PRO A 156 3.69 -1.53 10.78
CA PRO A 156 3.80 -0.31 11.57
C PRO A 156 2.92 0.80 11.01
N ASP A 157 2.16 1.45 11.89
CA ASP A 157 1.26 2.54 11.54
C ASP A 157 2.05 3.81 11.22
N LEU A 158 1.66 4.48 10.14
CA LEU A 158 2.26 5.72 9.67
C LEU A 158 1.67 6.93 10.39
N ASN A 159 2.49 7.91 10.67
CA ASN A 159 2.08 9.18 11.25
C ASN A 159 1.50 10.12 10.18
N LEU A 160 0.24 9.98 9.85
CA LEU A 160 -0.45 10.85 8.88
C LEU A 160 -0.63 12.30 9.36
N GLN A 161 -0.29 12.63 10.61
CA GLN A 161 -0.18 14.01 11.08
C GLN A 161 1.12 14.66 10.60
N SER A 162 2.15 13.89 10.26
CA SER A 162 3.38 14.39 9.65
C SER A 162 3.10 14.90 8.24
N GLU A 163 3.47 16.16 7.99
CA GLU A 163 3.37 16.75 6.64
C GLU A 163 4.26 16.01 5.63
N ALA A 164 5.41 15.52 6.08
CA ALA A 164 6.33 14.76 5.24
C ALA A 164 5.68 13.46 4.74
N VAL A 165 5.01 12.71 5.62
CA VAL A 165 4.28 11.48 5.23
C VAL A 165 3.15 11.79 4.25
N ARG A 166 2.39 12.87 4.48
CA ARG A 166 1.33 13.26 3.54
C ARG A 166 1.87 13.60 2.15
N ARG A 167 3.02 14.28 2.08
CA ARG A 167 3.68 14.59 0.81
C ARG A 167 4.19 13.36 0.07
N GLU A 168 4.68 12.34 0.79
CA GLU A 168 5.02 11.06 0.16
C GLU A 168 3.77 10.45 -0.51
N PHE A 169 2.63 10.42 0.19
CA PHE A 169 1.40 9.89 -0.41
C PHE A 169 0.80 10.75 -1.51
N GLU A 170 1.02 12.06 -1.50
CA GLU A 170 0.71 12.92 -2.66
C GLU A 170 1.54 12.47 -3.88
N GLN A 171 2.85 12.22 -3.71
CA GLN A 171 3.72 11.77 -4.80
C GLN A 171 3.34 10.35 -5.28
N VAL A 172 3.05 9.44 -4.35
CA VAL A 172 2.55 8.10 -4.69
C VAL A 172 1.24 8.18 -5.48
N ALA A 173 0.31 9.04 -5.07
CA ALA A 173 -0.95 9.23 -5.79
C ALA A 173 -0.71 9.81 -7.19
N ASP A 174 0.14 10.83 -7.31
CA ASP A 174 0.51 11.42 -8.60
C ASP A 174 1.15 10.38 -9.52
N PHE A 175 2.06 9.54 -9.00
CA PHE A 175 2.71 8.47 -9.75
C PHE A 175 1.67 7.53 -10.40
N TRP A 176 0.69 7.03 -9.64
CA TRP A 176 -0.33 6.12 -10.16
C TRP A 176 -1.33 6.81 -11.08
N LEU A 177 -1.71 8.05 -10.79
CA LEU A 177 -2.59 8.86 -11.66
C LEU A 177 -1.93 9.17 -13.00
N ASP A 178 -0.63 9.50 -12.99
CA ASP A 178 0.15 9.74 -14.21
C ASP A 178 0.30 8.47 -15.06
N LEU A 179 0.29 7.29 -14.44
CA LEU A 179 0.24 6.00 -15.15
C LEU A 179 -1.12 5.71 -15.78
N GLY A 180 -2.19 6.40 -15.32
CA GLY A 180 -3.54 6.27 -15.87
C GLY A 180 -4.55 5.58 -14.94
N VAL A 181 -4.23 5.37 -13.66
CA VAL A 181 -5.21 4.89 -12.66
C VAL A 181 -6.32 5.91 -12.51
N ASP A 182 -7.58 5.47 -12.45
CA ASP A 182 -8.76 6.34 -12.38
C ASP A 182 -9.10 6.80 -10.96
N GLY A 183 -8.52 6.18 -9.94
CA GLY A 183 -8.77 6.56 -8.55
C GLY A 183 -8.28 5.51 -7.54
N PHE A 184 -8.59 5.75 -6.26
CA PHE A 184 -8.13 4.93 -5.16
C PHE A 184 -9.28 4.51 -4.24
N ARG A 185 -9.17 3.30 -3.73
CA ARG A 185 -9.88 2.87 -2.52
C ARG A 185 -8.92 3.03 -1.35
N LEU A 186 -9.24 3.88 -0.40
CA LEU A 186 -8.41 4.13 0.77
C LEU A 186 -8.74 3.12 1.87
N ASP A 187 -7.73 2.32 2.25
CA ASP A 187 -7.86 1.32 3.31
C ASP A 187 -7.75 1.96 4.70
N ALA A 188 -8.38 1.34 5.69
CA ALA A 188 -8.23 1.63 7.13
C ALA A 188 -8.45 3.11 7.52
N VAL A 189 -9.32 3.84 6.84
CA VAL A 189 -9.55 5.30 7.06
C VAL A 189 -9.93 5.65 8.50
N LYS A 190 -10.49 4.73 9.27
CA LYS A 190 -10.85 4.93 10.68
C LYS A 190 -9.62 5.07 11.58
N GLU A 191 -8.47 4.58 11.12
CA GLU A 191 -7.23 4.53 11.89
C GLU A 191 -6.27 5.68 11.56
N TYR A 192 -6.63 6.57 10.61
CA TYR A 192 -5.75 7.65 10.12
C TYR A 192 -5.37 8.69 11.18
N VAL A 193 -6.15 8.82 12.23
CA VAL A 193 -5.85 9.75 13.34
C VAL A 193 -5.75 8.97 14.64
N THR A 194 -4.54 8.83 15.14
CA THR A 194 -4.26 8.18 16.41
C THR A 194 -4.95 8.91 17.58
N GLY A 195 -5.64 8.17 18.41
CA GLY A 195 -6.28 8.71 19.63
C GLY A 195 -7.56 9.51 19.41
N SER A 196 -8.13 9.54 18.21
CA SER A 196 -9.49 10.04 18.03
C SER A 196 -10.48 9.07 18.67
N THR A 197 -11.19 9.52 19.70
CA THR A 197 -12.27 8.77 20.36
C THR A 197 -13.63 9.06 19.75
N GLU A 198 -13.68 9.81 18.66
CA GLU A 198 -14.91 10.13 17.97
C GLU A 198 -15.17 9.10 16.88
N ASP A 199 -16.19 8.28 17.12
CA ASP A 199 -16.85 7.50 16.06
C ASP A 199 -17.49 8.51 15.08
N ASN A 200 -16.84 8.75 13.93
CA ASN A 200 -17.40 9.52 12.84
C ASN A 200 -18.15 8.61 11.86
#